data_67bfe3dad8734ccd0fde58b6393da594
#
_entry.id   67bfe3dad8734ccd0fde58b6393da594
#
_cell.length_a   1.000
_cell.length_b   1.000
_cell.length_c   1.000
_cell.angle_alpha   90.00
_cell.angle_beta   90.00
_cell.angle_gamma   90.00
#
_symmetry.space_group_name_H-M   'P 1'
#
loop_
_entity.id
_entity.type
_entity.pdbx_description
1 polymer ?
#
loop_
_entity_poly.entity_id
_entity_poly.type
_entity_poly.pdbx_seq_one_letter_code
_entity_poly.pdbx_strand_id
1 'polypeptide(L)'
;MHKSVNVTYYLLSLLLLFTIASNCSGQSVDTKEFLPANDSLKGKLLFVTECHEVRTNYSEYQSVISKITANFTASDTLNIFLEAPFTLSHFINQYISGKNRILIDSILRNDPYKIEFYFSIKKLKKNIRFIAVDFEYDQGNPGGRFESYKLYFEELKNVLANSNIDLSVIKSFIYGIKVQGLEETDFYTFKKYIQKLSVNQSDPILKNKLKESNFVLAALQTREKPDVRDKAYYNRMQELLNAGISIAENMNLMIFGSAHGNPYNEKCLYHKLNYADDSPFKNKVKIFANVYISCLSYGSYNAKSIVLETVGLYYGSKEDKQILDLVLKNYKPEIENSFTIVRNTFQSDLKDVDKVLYWGIHYKVK
;
A
#
# COMPACT_ATOMS: atom_id res chain seq x y z
N MET A 1 -52.23 15.84 -14.16
CA MET A 1 -51.14 16.79 -13.95
C MET A 1 -50.27 16.39 -12.76
N HIS A 2 -49.52 15.31 -12.78
CA HIS A 2 -48.64 14.89 -11.65
C HIS A 2 -47.47 13.98 -12.10
N LYS A 3 -46.76 14.33 -13.17
CA LYS A 3 -45.56 13.58 -13.59
C LYS A 3 -44.30 14.44 -13.88
N SER A 4 -44.35 15.77 -13.75
CA SER A 4 -43.22 16.63 -14.08
C SER A 4 -42.28 16.97 -12.91
N VAL A 5 -42.71 16.72 -11.66
CA VAL A 5 -41.92 17.11 -10.48
C VAL A 5 -40.74 16.19 -10.20
N ASN A 6 -40.84 14.91 -10.57
CA ASN A 6 -39.77 13.93 -10.23
C ASN A 6 -38.49 14.05 -11.09
N VAL A 7 -38.59 14.54 -12.33
CA VAL A 7 -37.42 14.66 -13.21
C VAL A 7 -36.50 15.79 -12.79
N THR A 8 -37.06 16.88 -12.28
CA THR A 8 -36.29 18.05 -11.80
C THR A 8 -35.49 17.72 -10.54
N TYR A 9 -36.05 16.92 -9.63
CA TYR A 9 -35.32 16.47 -8.43
C TYR A 9 -34.19 15.50 -8.75
N TYR A 10 -34.35 14.62 -9.72
CA TYR A 10 -33.29 13.72 -10.18
C TYR A 10 -32.15 14.50 -10.87
N LEU A 11 -32.47 15.48 -11.69
CA LEU A 11 -31.48 16.36 -12.33
C LEU A 11 -30.72 17.23 -11.32
N LEU A 12 -31.43 17.78 -10.32
CA LEU A 12 -30.78 18.55 -9.23
C LEU A 12 -29.87 17.68 -8.34
N SER A 13 -30.32 16.46 -8.01
CA SER A 13 -29.46 15.52 -7.24
C SER A 13 -28.26 15.03 -8.05
N LEU A 14 -28.41 14.82 -9.37
CA LEU A 14 -27.25 14.51 -10.24
C LEU A 14 -26.30 15.71 -10.36
N LEU A 15 -26.81 16.93 -10.50
CA LEU A 15 -25.97 18.15 -10.51
C LEU A 15 -25.26 18.37 -9.17
N LEU A 16 -25.94 18.14 -8.04
CA LEU A 16 -25.30 18.20 -6.73
C LEU A 16 -24.22 17.14 -6.55
N LEU A 17 -24.44 15.91 -7.03
CA LEU A 17 -23.43 14.86 -7.02
C LEU A 17 -22.23 15.18 -7.92
N PHE A 18 -22.46 15.83 -9.07
CA PHE A 18 -21.37 16.30 -9.94
C PHE A 18 -20.60 17.47 -9.35
N THR A 19 -21.27 18.41 -8.64
CA THR A 19 -20.59 19.53 -7.97
C THR A 19 -19.83 19.09 -6.71
N ILE A 20 -20.30 18.06 -6.01
CA ILE A 20 -19.57 17.48 -4.87
C ILE A 20 -18.36 16.68 -5.38
N ALA A 21 -18.49 15.97 -6.49
CA ALA A 21 -17.37 15.24 -7.11
C ALA A 21 -16.30 16.16 -7.72
N SER A 22 -16.69 17.34 -8.22
CA SER A 22 -15.73 18.31 -8.78
C SER A 22 -14.99 19.15 -7.72
N ASN A 23 -15.52 19.24 -6.50
CA ASN A 23 -14.83 19.92 -5.39
C ASN A 23 -13.85 19.03 -4.61
N CYS A 24 -13.73 17.74 -4.97
CA CYS A 24 -12.66 16.85 -4.51
C CYS A 24 -11.38 16.93 -5.36
N SER A 25 -11.24 17.89 -6.26
CA SER A 25 -9.98 18.16 -6.93
C SER A 25 -8.99 18.70 -5.89
N GLY A 26 -8.21 17.80 -5.31
CA GLY A 26 -7.00 18.15 -4.57
C GLY A 26 -6.20 19.13 -5.43
N GLN A 27 -6.10 20.38 -4.96
CA GLN A 27 -5.44 21.42 -5.73
C GLN A 27 -3.97 21.07 -5.95
N SER A 28 -3.49 21.43 -7.09
CA SER A 28 -2.18 21.12 -7.65
C SER A 28 -1.06 21.34 -6.64
N VAL A 29 -0.40 20.26 -6.31
CA VAL A 29 0.95 20.26 -5.77
C VAL A 29 1.84 21.11 -6.70
N ASP A 30 2.68 21.98 -6.16
CA ASP A 30 3.77 22.53 -6.92
C ASP A 30 4.79 21.43 -7.19
N THR A 31 4.50 20.64 -8.22
CA THR A 31 5.29 19.48 -8.62
C THR A 31 6.57 19.86 -9.36
N LYS A 32 6.84 21.16 -9.55
CA LYS A 32 8.00 21.62 -10.31
C LYS A 32 9.32 21.17 -9.67
N GLU A 33 9.33 21.07 -8.34
CA GLU A 33 10.52 20.65 -7.59
C GLU A 33 10.58 19.14 -7.32
N PHE A 34 9.46 18.41 -7.50
CA PHE A 34 9.41 16.98 -7.22
C PHE A 34 10.07 16.20 -8.36
N LEU A 35 11.07 15.38 -8.03
CA LEU A 35 11.87 14.59 -8.97
C LEU A 35 12.39 15.43 -10.17
N PRO A 36 13.34 16.33 -9.97
CA PRO A 36 14.03 16.94 -11.09
C PRO A 36 14.66 15.84 -11.96
N ALA A 37 14.84 16.14 -13.26
CA ALA A 37 15.28 15.17 -14.27
C ALA A 37 16.58 14.40 -13.92
N ASN A 38 17.37 14.94 -13.00
CA ASN A 38 18.64 14.34 -12.55
C ASN A 38 18.50 13.34 -11.39
N ASP A 39 17.33 13.24 -10.75
CA ASP A 39 17.09 12.29 -9.65
C ASP A 39 16.59 10.95 -10.22
N SER A 40 17.45 10.21 -10.91
CA SER A 40 17.10 8.86 -11.33
C SER A 40 16.80 7.97 -10.11
N LEU A 41 15.57 7.45 -10.05
CA LEU A 41 15.16 6.48 -9.04
C LEU A 41 15.33 5.02 -9.52
N LYS A 42 15.88 4.78 -10.72
CA LYS A 42 16.16 3.42 -11.21
C LYS A 42 17.10 2.70 -10.24
N GLY A 43 16.71 1.51 -9.82
CA GLY A 43 17.45 0.71 -8.86
C GLY A 43 17.53 1.27 -7.44
N LYS A 44 16.86 2.40 -7.16
CA LYS A 44 16.72 2.97 -5.83
C LYS A 44 15.33 2.71 -5.28
N LEU A 45 15.16 2.87 -3.98
CA LEU A 45 13.88 2.78 -3.29
C LEU A 45 13.51 4.15 -2.72
N LEU A 46 12.37 4.69 -3.14
CA LEU A 46 11.76 5.84 -2.49
C LEU A 46 10.83 5.32 -1.39
N PHE A 47 11.19 5.52 -0.13
CA PHE A 47 10.43 5.10 1.03
C PHE A 47 9.53 6.25 1.50
N VAL A 48 8.23 6.16 1.21
CA VAL A 48 7.22 7.12 1.65
C VAL A 48 6.68 6.68 2.99
N THR A 49 6.84 7.53 4.01
CA THR A 49 6.26 7.28 5.33
C THR A 49 4.83 7.78 5.38
N GLU A 50 3.93 7.07 6.04
CA GLU A 50 2.54 7.50 6.16
C GLU A 50 1.99 7.39 7.58
N CYS A 51 0.98 8.20 7.88
CA CYS A 51 -0.02 7.92 8.90
C CYS A 51 -1.20 7.26 8.21
N HIS A 52 -1.51 6.02 8.61
CA HIS A 52 -2.53 5.23 7.96
C HIS A 52 -3.88 5.94 7.90
N GLU A 53 -4.61 5.73 6.81
CA GLU A 53 -5.99 6.14 6.62
C GLU A 53 -6.24 7.66 6.61
N VAL A 54 -5.23 8.47 6.41
CA VAL A 54 -5.40 9.90 6.13
C VAL A 54 -5.84 10.07 4.67
N ARG A 55 -6.95 10.79 4.44
CA ARG A 55 -7.54 10.95 3.09
C ARG A 55 -6.59 11.53 2.07
N THR A 56 -5.83 12.54 2.46
CA THR A 56 -4.89 13.23 1.58
C THR A 56 -3.73 12.35 1.10
N ASN A 57 -3.46 11.23 1.78
CA ASN A 57 -2.46 10.26 1.34
C ASN A 57 -2.72 9.75 -0.07
N TYR A 58 -3.97 9.40 -0.39
CA TYR A 58 -4.28 8.81 -1.70
C TYR A 58 -4.07 9.81 -2.84
N SER A 59 -4.40 11.09 -2.62
CA SER A 59 -4.14 12.15 -3.59
C SER A 59 -2.64 12.40 -3.76
N GLU A 60 -1.88 12.37 -2.66
CA GLU A 60 -0.43 12.45 -2.70
C GLU A 60 0.19 11.28 -3.45
N TYR A 61 -0.17 10.03 -3.13
CA TYR A 61 0.36 8.85 -3.82
C TYR A 61 0.06 8.90 -5.31
N GLN A 62 -1.16 9.31 -5.69
CA GLN A 62 -1.51 9.50 -7.09
C GLN A 62 -0.58 10.52 -7.76
N SER A 63 -0.31 11.65 -7.10
CA SER A 63 0.57 12.69 -7.60
C SER A 63 2.02 12.18 -7.75
N VAL A 64 2.55 11.52 -6.72
CA VAL A 64 3.89 10.91 -6.71
C VAL A 64 4.03 9.88 -7.84
N ILE A 65 3.10 8.95 -7.94
CA ILE A 65 3.09 7.89 -8.95
C ILE A 65 2.98 8.48 -10.36
N SER A 66 2.07 9.43 -10.56
CA SER A 66 1.90 10.11 -11.85
C SER A 66 3.18 10.82 -12.29
N LYS A 67 3.86 11.48 -11.36
CA LYS A 67 5.12 12.17 -11.63
C LYS A 67 6.25 11.22 -11.97
N ILE A 68 6.41 10.14 -11.17
CA ILE A 68 7.42 9.10 -11.43
C ILE A 68 7.20 8.49 -12.82
N THR A 69 5.96 8.21 -13.18
CA THR A 69 5.62 7.48 -14.41
C THR A 69 5.39 8.36 -15.63
N ALA A 70 5.49 9.70 -15.49
CA ALA A 70 5.21 10.65 -16.58
C ALA A 70 5.98 10.34 -17.87
N ASN A 71 7.27 10.04 -17.73
CA ASN A 71 8.18 9.77 -18.83
C ASN A 71 8.44 8.28 -19.09
N PHE A 72 7.63 7.38 -18.51
CA PHE A 72 7.80 5.94 -18.70
C PHE A 72 7.57 5.53 -20.14
N THR A 73 8.50 4.75 -20.66
CA THR A 73 8.36 3.97 -21.90
C THR A 73 7.62 2.65 -21.62
N ALA A 74 7.37 1.86 -22.65
CA ALA A 74 6.73 0.54 -22.50
C ALA A 74 7.56 -0.49 -21.70
N SER A 75 8.89 -0.30 -21.65
CA SER A 75 9.82 -1.16 -20.91
C SER A 75 9.99 -0.77 -19.44
N ASP A 76 9.61 0.45 -19.07
CA ASP A 76 9.77 0.91 -17.69
C ASP A 76 8.67 0.37 -16.79
N THR A 77 9.04 -0.02 -15.58
CA THR A 77 8.13 -0.56 -14.57
C THR A 77 8.31 0.19 -13.25
N LEU A 78 7.19 0.49 -12.57
CA LEU A 78 7.18 0.96 -11.19
C LEU A 78 6.71 -0.18 -10.29
N ASN A 79 7.56 -0.63 -9.39
CA ASN A 79 7.17 -1.50 -8.28
C ASN A 79 6.71 -0.63 -7.11
N ILE A 80 5.52 -0.90 -6.56
CA ILE A 80 4.98 -0.21 -5.39
C ILE A 80 4.81 -1.23 -4.28
N PHE A 81 5.66 -1.14 -3.27
CA PHE A 81 5.59 -1.99 -2.08
C PHE A 81 4.61 -1.38 -1.08
N LEU A 82 3.69 -2.20 -0.57
CA LEU A 82 2.63 -1.78 0.35
C LEU A 82 2.68 -2.53 1.68
N GLU A 83 2.36 -1.85 2.76
CA GLU A 83 2.02 -2.44 4.05
C GLU A 83 0.57 -2.99 4.00
N ALA A 84 0.40 -4.04 3.23
CA ALA A 84 -0.88 -4.69 2.99
C ALA A 84 -0.68 -6.19 2.73
N PRO A 85 -1.72 -7.03 2.88
CA PRO A 85 -1.66 -8.45 2.52
C PRO A 85 -1.32 -8.66 1.05
N PHE A 86 -0.50 -9.68 0.75
CA PHE A 86 -0.12 -10.02 -0.62
C PHE A 86 -1.35 -10.32 -1.50
N THR A 87 -2.35 -11.02 -0.95
CA THR A 87 -3.59 -11.31 -1.67
C THR A 87 -4.34 -10.05 -2.09
N LEU A 88 -4.26 -8.96 -1.33
CA LEU A 88 -4.81 -7.67 -1.74
C LEU A 88 -4.09 -7.14 -2.98
N SER A 89 -2.75 -7.15 -2.99
CA SER A 89 -1.99 -6.69 -4.16
C SER A 89 -2.20 -7.56 -5.40
N HIS A 90 -2.45 -8.86 -5.23
CA HIS A 90 -2.84 -9.75 -6.32
C HIS A 90 -4.11 -9.25 -7.04
N PHE A 91 -5.17 -8.93 -6.30
CA PHE A 91 -6.41 -8.43 -6.88
C PHE A 91 -6.30 -7.00 -7.42
N ILE A 92 -5.52 -6.13 -6.76
CA ILE A 92 -5.22 -4.79 -7.28
C ILE A 92 -4.54 -4.89 -8.66
N ASN A 93 -3.54 -5.74 -8.80
CA ASN A 93 -2.84 -5.94 -10.07
C ASN A 93 -3.77 -6.50 -11.15
N GLN A 94 -4.66 -7.43 -10.80
CA GLN A 94 -5.69 -7.92 -11.72
C GLN A 94 -6.62 -6.79 -12.19
N TYR A 95 -7.06 -5.93 -11.27
CA TYR A 95 -7.91 -4.79 -11.60
C TYR A 95 -7.22 -3.79 -12.53
N ILE A 96 -5.98 -3.43 -12.22
CA ILE A 96 -5.19 -2.48 -13.03
C ILE A 96 -4.94 -3.04 -14.44
N SER A 97 -4.67 -4.33 -14.56
CA SER A 97 -4.50 -5.02 -15.85
C SER A 97 -5.79 -5.22 -16.65
N GLY A 98 -6.93 -4.73 -16.16
CA GLY A 98 -8.22 -4.79 -16.85
C GLY A 98 -9.11 -5.96 -16.47
N LYS A 99 -8.70 -6.82 -15.56
CA LYS A 99 -9.49 -7.93 -15.06
C LYS A 99 -10.38 -7.47 -13.90
N ASN A 100 -11.57 -7.96 -13.85
CA ASN A 100 -12.50 -8.05 -12.71
C ASN A 100 -12.70 -6.81 -11.80
N ARG A 101 -13.53 -5.83 -12.23
CA ARG A 101 -13.84 -4.62 -11.44
C ARG A 101 -14.65 -4.92 -10.16
N ILE A 102 -15.60 -5.83 -10.20
CA ILE A 102 -16.55 -6.09 -9.10
C ILE A 102 -15.85 -6.56 -7.83
N LEU A 103 -14.74 -7.28 -7.98
CA LEU A 103 -13.97 -7.81 -6.88
C LEU A 103 -13.26 -6.73 -6.04
N ILE A 104 -12.76 -5.66 -6.70
CA ILE A 104 -12.00 -4.63 -6.00
C ILE A 104 -12.89 -3.80 -5.07
N ASP A 105 -14.14 -3.54 -5.47
CA ASP A 105 -15.09 -2.76 -4.67
C ASP A 105 -15.40 -3.50 -3.35
N SER A 106 -15.61 -4.82 -3.43
CA SER A 106 -15.83 -5.68 -2.25
C SER A 106 -14.61 -5.75 -1.34
N ILE A 107 -13.43 -5.99 -1.92
CA ILE A 107 -12.18 -6.14 -1.16
C ILE A 107 -11.80 -4.83 -0.45
N LEU A 108 -12.02 -3.68 -1.09
CA LEU A 108 -11.75 -2.36 -0.53
C LEU A 108 -12.91 -1.86 0.36
N ARG A 109 -13.94 -2.68 0.58
CA ARG A 109 -15.09 -2.37 1.45
C ARG A 109 -15.80 -1.08 1.11
N ASN A 110 -15.93 -0.80 -0.18
CA ASN A 110 -16.54 0.42 -0.70
C ASN A 110 -15.87 1.72 -0.16
N ASP A 111 -14.59 1.65 0.24
CA ASP A 111 -13.82 2.85 0.57
C ASP A 111 -13.63 3.69 -0.69
N PRO A 112 -14.34 4.85 -0.80
CA PRO A 112 -14.36 5.62 -2.03
C PRO A 112 -12.99 6.20 -2.38
N TYR A 113 -12.14 6.49 -1.40
CA TYR A 113 -10.81 7.07 -1.62
C TYR A 113 -9.84 6.04 -2.17
N LYS A 114 -9.84 4.84 -1.61
CA LYS A 114 -9.03 3.72 -2.12
C LYS A 114 -9.47 3.32 -3.52
N ILE A 115 -10.78 3.23 -3.75
CA ILE A 115 -11.34 2.88 -5.06
C ILE A 115 -10.93 3.93 -6.11
N GLU A 116 -11.10 5.23 -5.81
CA GLU A 116 -10.73 6.30 -6.72
C GLU A 116 -9.22 6.34 -6.97
N PHE A 117 -8.40 6.09 -5.96
CA PHE A 117 -6.96 5.97 -6.10
C PHE A 117 -6.57 4.89 -7.11
N TYR A 118 -7.02 3.64 -6.92
CA TYR A 118 -6.69 2.55 -7.84
C TYR A 118 -7.29 2.75 -9.24
N PHE A 119 -8.45 3.38 -9.33
CA PHE A 119 -9.04 3.77 -10.60
C PHE A 119 -8.18 4.81 -11.34
N SER A 120 -7.67 5.80 -10.63
CA SER A 120 -6.78 6.80 -11.21
C SER A 120 -5.45 6.20 -11.68
N ILE A 121 -4.88 5.27 -10.91
CA ILE A 121 -3.67 4.54 -11.31
C ILE A 121 -3.91 3.72 -12.59
N LYS A 122 -5.04 3.02 -12.69
CA LYS A 122 -5.43 2.29 -13.91
C LYS A 122 -5.49 3.20 -15.14
N LYS A 123 -6.00 4.43 -14.98
CA LYS A 123 -6.08 5.42 -16.08
C LYS A 123 -4.73 5.85 -16.63
N LEU A 124 -3.65 5.76 -15.84
CA LEU A 124 -2.30 6.11 -16.29
C LEU A 124 -1.81 5.22 -17.44
N LYS A 125 -2.36 4.00 -17.58
CA LYS A 125 -1.94 3.00 -18.59
C LYS A 125 -0.42 2.77 -18.61
N LYS A 126 0.21 2.82 -17.46
CA LYS A 126 1.64 2.59 -17.27
C LYS A 126 1.86 1.22 -16.63
N ASN A 127 3.04 0.66 -16.81
CA ASN A 127 3.39 -0.61 -16.19
C ASN A 127 3.70 -0.38 -14.70
N ILE A 128 2.69 -0.57 -13.88
CA ILE A 128 2.73 -0.40 -12.43
C ILE A 128 2.38 -1.74 -11.78
N ARG A 129 3.21 -2.18 -10.84
CA ARG A 129 3.03 -3.42 -10.10
C ARG A 129 2.97 -3.15 -8.62
N PHE A 130 1.86 -3.48 -7.99
CA PHE A 130 1.73 -3.46 -6.54
C PHE A 130 2.23 -4.76 -5.93
N ILE A 131 2.98 -4.65 -4.85
CA ILE A 131 3.65 -5.75 -4.15
C ILE A 131 3.42 -5.55 -2.66
N ALA A 132 2.45 -6.24 -2.12
CA ALA A 132 2.16 -6.14 -0.70
C ALA A 132 2.98 -7.19 0.07
N VAL A 133 3.51 -6.80 1.24
CA VAL A 133 4.43 -7.62 2.03
C VAL A 133 4.00 -7.81 3.47
N ASP A 134 2.83 -7.31 3.84
CA ASP A 134 2.24 -7.55 5.17
C ASP A 134 1.60 -8.95 5.26
N PHE A 135 1.18 -9.27 6.46
CA PHE A 135 0.60 -10.57 6.79
C PHE A 135 -0.80 -10.75 6.21
N GLU A 136 -1.09 -11.98 5.84
CA GLU A 136 -2.39 -12.35 5.27
C GLU A 136 -3.48 -12.46 6.32
N TYR A 137 -3.10 -12.80 7.55
CA TYR A 137 -4.01 -13.20 8.61
C TYR A 137 -3.62 -12.57 9.94
N ASP A 138 -4.56 -11.92 10.61
CA ASP A 138 -4.44 -11.47 11.99
C ASP A 138 -5.45 -12.22 12.85
N GLN A 139 -4.99 -13.15 13.70
CA GLN A 139 -5.84 -13.95 14.59
C GLN A 139 -6.70 -13.11 15.55
N GLY A 140 -6.33 -11.86 15.78
CA GLY A 140 -7.07 -10.96 16.67
C GLY A 140 -8.05 -10.02 15.98
N ASN A 141 -8.14 -10.02 14.64
CA ASN A 141 -8.99 -9.11 13.91
C ASN A 141 -9.69 -9.76 12.70
N PRO A 142 -10.74 -10.55 12.96
CA PRO A 142 -11.40 -11.36 11.94
C PRO A 142 -12.12 -10.58 10.83
N GLY A 143 -12.21 -9.27 10.95
CA GLY A 143 -13.10 -8.50 10.06
C GLY A 143 -12.47 -7.90 8.80
N GLY A 144 -11.14 -7.75 8.71
CA GLY A 144 -10.55 -6.84 7.72
C GLY A 144 -9.78 -7.44 6.56
N ARG A 145 -9.00 -8.43 6.84
CA ARG A 145 -8.03 -8.97 5.87
C ARG A 145 -8.50 -10.26 5.20
N PHE A 146 -9.54 -10.87 5.70
CA PHE A 146 -10.03 -12.17 5.25
C PHE A 146 -10.64 -12.21 3.86
N GLU A 147 -11.23 -11.11 3.39
CA GLU A 147 -11.96 -11.16 2.12
C GLU A 147 -11.01 -11.45 0.96
N SER A 148 -9.90 -10.74 0.85
CA SER A 148 -8.90 -11.00 -0.19
C SER A 148 -8.27 -12.40 -0.05
N TYR A 149 -7.99 -12.81 1.18
CA TYR A 149 -7.43 -14.13 1.46
C TYR A 149 -8.36 -15.26 1.05
N LYS A 150 -9.62 -15.19 1.45
CA LYS A 150 -10.66 -16.14 1.06
C LYS A 150 -10.85 -16.20 -0.45
N LEU A 151 -10.99 -15.03 -1.09
CA LEU A 151 -11.17 -14.93 -2.54
C LEU A 151 -9.98 -15.50 -3.31
N TYR A 152 -8.77 -15.34 -2.78
CA TYR A 152 -7.57 -15.91 -3.37
C TYR A 152 -7.64 -17.45 -3.42
N PHE A 153 -8.08 -18.10 -2.35
CA PHE A 153 -8.24 -19.57 -2.33
C PHE A 153 -9.46 -20.06 -3.09
N GLU A 154 -10.52 -19.26 -3.21
CA GLU A 154 -11.62 -19.53 -4.15
C GLU A 154 -11.11 -19.50 -5.61
N GLU A 155 -10.28 -18.53 -5.97
CA GLU A 155 -9.62 -18.48 -7.27
C GLU A 155 -8.71 -19.69 -7.49
N LEU A 156 -7.87 -20.04 -6.51
CA LEU A 156 -7.03 -21.24 -6.57
C LEU A 156 -7.86 -22.50 -6.80
N LYS A 157 -8.95 -22.70 -6.05
CA LYS A 157 -9.88 -23.82 -6.22
C LYS A 157 -10.40 -23.89 -7.65
N ASN A 158 -10.81 -22.76 -8.23
CA ASN A 158 -11.33 -22.69 -9.59
C ASN A 158 -10.27 -23.02 -10.64
N VAL A 159 -9.03 -22.53 -10.46
CA VAL A 159 -7.91 -22.85 -11.34
C VAL A 159 -7.58 -24.36 -11.31
N LEU A 160 -7.68 -24.99 -10.14
CA LEU A 160 -7.41 -26.41 -9.97
C LEU A 160 -8.58 -27.32 -10.34
N ALA A 161 -9.79 -26.79 -10.56
CA ALA A 161 -10.99 -27.59 -10.82
C ALA A 161 -10.91 -28.46 -12.09
N ASN A 162 -10.10 -28.04 -13.07
CA ASN A 162 -9.89 -28.77 -14.33
C ASN A 162 -8.70 -29.77 -14.26
N SER A 163 -8.12 -29.93 -13.09
CA SER A 163 -7.01 -30.88 -12.86
C SER A 163 -7.49 -32.08 -12.04
N ASN A 164 -6.78 -33.20 -12.12
CA ASN A 164 -7.07 -34.40 -11.31
C ASN A 164 -6.63 -34.26 -9.84
N ILE A 165 -6.90 -33.09 -9.23
CA ILE A 165 -6.54 -32.76 -7.86
C ILE A 165 -7.78 -32.89 -6.98
N ASP A 166 -7.63 -33.55 -5.83
CA ASP A 166 -8.68 -33.58 -4.83
C ASP A 166 -8.88 -32.19 -4.23
N LEU A 167 -10.05 -31.60 -4.49
CA LEU A 167 -10.40 -30.27 -4.01
C LEU A 167 -11.03 -30.27 -2.61
N SER A 168 -11.24 -31.44 -2.00
CA SER A 168 -11.94 -31.52 -0.69
C SER A 168 -11.20 -30.74 0.40
N VAL A 169 -9.87 -30.87 0.47
CA VAL A 169 -9.02 -30.16 1.44
C VAL A 169 -9.10 -28.63 1.25
N ILE A 170 -9.08 -28.17 -0.01
CA ILE A 170 -9.20 -26.74 -0.32
C ILE A 170 -10.57 -26.19 0.05
N LYS A 171 -11.64 -26.93 -0.26
CA LYS A 171 -13.02 -26.58 0.12
C LYS A 171 -13.20 -26.50 1.63
N SER A 172 -12.66 -27.48 2.36
CA SER A 172 -12.70 -27.50 3.83
C SER A 172 -11.96 -26.29 4.41
N PHE A 173 -10.77 -25.96 3.90
CA PHE A 173 -10.01 -24.80 4.33
C PHE A 173 -10.76 -23.47 4.09
N ILE A 174 -11.33 -23.28 2.90
CA ILE A 174 -12.14 -22.10 2.57
C ILE A 174 -13.36 -22.01 3.47
N TYR A 175 -14.00 -23.13 3.78
CA TYR A 175 -15.13 -23.17 4.69
C TYR A 175 -14.73 -22.76 6.11
N GLY A 176 -13.59 -23.26 6.63
CA GLY A 176 -13.03 -22.87 7.91
C GLY A 176 -12.78 -21.37 8.03
N ILE A 177 -12.22 -20.73 6.98
CA ILE A 177 -12.06 -19.28 6.92
C ILE A 177 -13.41 -18.56 7.11
N LYS A 178 -14.48 -19.09 6.53
CA LYS A 178 -15.82 -18.43 6.51
C LYS A 178 -16.53 -18.46 7.87
N VAL A 179 -16.39 -19.53 8.62
CA VAL A 179 -17.37 -19.86 9.69
C VAL A 179 -16.78 -19.79 11.10
N GLN A 180 -15.53 -20.16 11.28
CA GLN A 180 -14.99 -20.41 12.63
C GLN A 180 -13.67 -19.69 12.94
N GLY A 181 -13.07 -19.00 11.99
CA GLY A 181 -11.66 -18.70 12.06
C GLY A 181 -10.83 -19.98 11.79
N LEU A 182 -9.56 -19.81 11.45
CA LEU A 182 -8.67 -20.93 11.19
C LEU A 182 -8.03 -21.36 12.51
N GLU A 183 -8.17 -22.64 12.84
CA GLU A 183 -7.31 -23.24 13.85
C GLU A 183 -5.91 -23.47 13.27
N GLU A 184 -4.89 -23.36 14.10
CA GLU A 184 -3.49 -23.52 13.72
C GLU A 184 -3.23 -24.87 13.02
N THR A 185 -3.87 -25.93 13.50
CA THR A 185 -3.79 -27.29 12.94
C THR A 185 -4.35 -27.38 11.53
N ASP A 186 -5.47 -26.74 11.23
CA ASP A 186 -6.09 -26.72 9.89
C ASP A 186 -5.19 -26.01 8.89
N PHE A 187 -4.59 -24.93 9.34
CA PHE A 187 -3.64 -24.18 8.55
C PHE A 187 -2.40 -24.99 8.18
N TYR A 188 -1.75 -25.65 9.15
CA TYR A 188 -0.58 -26.49 8.88
C TYR A 188 -0.92 -27.67 7.98
N THR A 189 -2.06 -28.27 8.15
CA THR A 189 -2.54 -29.37 7.29
C THR A 189 -2.71 -28.88 5.86
N PHE A 190 -3.36 -27.74 5.67
CA PHE A 190 -3.54 -27.16 4.35
C PHE A 190 -2.22 -26.73 3.70
N LYS A 191 -1.33 -26.08 4.46
CA LYS A 191 0.01 -25.72 3.99
C LYS A 191 0.80 -26.92 3.48
N LYS A 192 0.84 -28.01 4.23
CA LYS A 192 1.49 -29.27 3.80
C LYS A 192 0.87 -29.83 2.52
N TYR A 193 -0.46 -29.75 2.40
CA TYR A 193 -1.17 -30.20 1.21
C TYR A 193 -0.74 -29.38 -0.03
N ILE A 194 -0.75 -28.05 0.04
CA ILE A 194 -0.33 -27.20 -1.06
C ILE A 194 1.15 -27.37 -1.42
N GLN A 195 2.01 -27.57 -0.42
CA GLN A 195 3.44 -27.89 -0.66
C GLN A 195 3.60 -29.18 -1.45
N LYS A 196 2.90 -30.24 -1.04
CA LYS A 196 2.93 -31.54 -1.74
C LYS A 196 2.43 -31.41 -3.18
N LEU A 197 1.34 -30.70 -3.40
CA LEU A 197 0.84 -30.42 -4.76
C LEU A 197 1.85 -29.66 -5.60
N SER A 198 2.48 -28.62 -5.03
CA SER A 198 3.47 -27.79 -5.73
C SER A 198 4.69 -28.58 -6.23
N VAL A 199 5.16 -29.54 -5.44
CA VAL A 199 6.30 -30.41 -5.83
C VAL A 199 5.91 -31.35 -6.95
N ASN A 200 4.72 -31.93 -6.90
CA ASN A 200 4.27 -32.99 -7.81
C ASN A 200 3.63 -32.45 -9.10
N GLN A 201 3.41 -31.15 -9.22
CA GLN A 201 2.76 -30.54 -10.38
C GLN A 201 3.75 -30.37 -11.54
N SER A 202 3.39 -30.93 -12.70
CA SER A 202 4.16 -30.82 -13.95
C SER A 202 3.75 -29.61 -14.80
N ASP A 203 2.49 -29.19 -14.73
CA ASP A 203 2.01 -27.99 -15.44
C ASP A 203 2.67 -26.73 -14.85
N PRO A 204 3.43 -25.94 -15.66
CA PRO A 204 4.15 -24.78 -15.18
C PRO A 204 3.23 -23.69 -14.61
N ILE A 205 2.03 -23.50 -15.17
CA ILE A 205 1.06 -22.48 -14.75
C ILE A 205 0.50 -22.85 -13.38
N LEU A 206 0.05 -24.10 -13.23
CA LEU A 206 -0.45 -24.60 -11.95
C LEU A 206 0.64 -24.65 -10.89
N LYS A 207 1.84 -25.05 -11.27
CA LYS A 207 3.01 -25.07 -10.36
C LYS A 207 3.33 -23.67 -9.83
N ASN A 208 3.33 -22.66 -10.69
CA ASN A 208 3.56 -21.27 -10.29
C ASN A 208 2.45 -20.78 -9.36
N LYS A 209 1.18 -21.08 -9.65
CA LYS A 209 0.05 -20.70 -8.78
C LYS A 209 0.14 -21.37 -7.39
N LEU A 210 0.55 -22.63 -7.34
CA LEU A 210 0.77 -23.36 -6.09
C LEU A 210 1.98 -22.80 -5.30
N LYS A 211 3.06 -22.39 -5.97
CA LYS A 211 4.18 -21.69 -5.33
C LYS A 211 3.75 -20.35 -4.73
N GLU A 212 2.98 -19.57 -5.47
CA GLU A 212 2.39 -18.32 -4.98
C GLU A 212 1.51 -18.58 -3.75
N SER A 213 0.69 -19.64 -3.80
CA SER A 213 -0.15 -20.03 -2.66
C SER A 213 0.67 -20.44 -1.43
N ASN A 214 1.80 -21.12 -1.61
CA ASN A 214 2.73 -21.41 -0.51
C ASN A 214 3.32 -20.13 0.09
N PHE A 215 3.63 -19.13 -0.74
CA PHE A 215 4.08 -17.83 -0.26
C PHE A 215 2.99 -17.12 0.55
N VAL A 216 1.74 -17.13 0.08
CA VAL A 216 0.57 -16.60 0.82
C VAL A 216 0.44 -17.30 2.17
N LEU A 217 0.53 -18.63 2.19
CA LEU A 217 0.42 -19.44 3.41
C LEU A 217 1.62 -19.29 4.35
N ALA A 218 2.76 -18.79 3.91
CA ALA A 218 3.89 -18.49 4.79
C ALA A 218 3.69 -17.21 5.61
N ALA A 219 2.73 -16.38 5.22
CA ALA A 219 2.46 -15.06 5.82
C ALA A 219 1.46 -15.08 6.96
N LEU A 220 1.32 -16.18 7.65
CA LEU A 220 0.57 -16.24 8.91
C LEU A 220 1.33 -15.58 10.03
N GLN A 221 0.61 -14.80 10.82
CA GLN A 221 1.19 -14.22 12.01
C GLN A 221 0.29 -14.22 13.22
N THR A 222 0.95 -14.51 14.33
CA THR A 222 0.62 -14.04 15.66
C THR A 222 0.98 -12.55 15.79
N ARG A 223 0.24 -11.77 16.60
CA ARG A 223 0.56 -10.37 16.92
C ARG A 223 1.94 -10.27 17.56
N GLU A 224 2.94 -9.98 16.77
CA GLU A 224 4.30 -9.82 17.25
C GLU A 224 4.69 -8.34 17.42
N LYS A 225 5.76 -8.12 18.18
CA LYS A 225 6.31 -6.78 18.41
C LYS A 225 6.75 -6.12 17.08
N PRO A 226 6.71 -4.77 16.96
CA PRO A 226 7.04 -4.07 15.72
C PRO A 226 8.39 -4.46 15.10
N ASP A 227 9.43 -4.67 15.90
CA ASP A 227 10.77 -5.08 15.41
C ASP A 227 10.76 -6.47 14.77
N VAL A 228 9.89 -7.37 15.21
CA VAL A 228 9.72 -8.71 14.62
C VAL A 228 8.94 -8.58 13.31
N ARG A 229 7.94 -7.70 13.27
CA ARG A 229 7.20 -7.38 12.02
C ARG A 229 8.14 -6.82 10.95
N ASP A 230 9.00 -5.87 11.29
CA ASP A 230 9.95 -5.29 10.35
C ASP A 230 10.95 -6.31 9.80
N LYS A 231 11.39 -7.26 10.63
CA LYS A 231 12.21 -8.38 10.17
C LYS A 231 11.43 -9.29 9.21
N ALA A 232 10.17 -9.55 9.50
CA ALA A 232 9.34 -10.39 8.66
C ALA A 232 9.03 -9.69 7.32
N TYR A 233 8.72 -8.40 7.29
CA TYR A 233 8.56 -7.62 6.05
C TYR A 233 9.83 -7.67 5.19
N TYR A 234 10.99 -7.48 5.81
CA TYR A 234 12.27 -7.58 5.12
C TYR A 234 12.48 -8.96 4.49
N ASN A 235 12.25 -10.03 5.25
CA ASN A 235 12.39 -11.40 4.75
C ASN A 235 11.42 -11.68 3.59
N ARG A 236 10.16 -11.25 3.70
CA ARG A 236 9.18 -11.41 2.62
C ARG A 236 9.56 -10.66 1.36
N MET A 237 10.10 -9.46 1.49
CA MET A 237 10.65 -8.74 0.34
C MET A 237 11.79 -9.52 -0.31
N GLN A 238 12.72 -10.07 0.47
CA GLN A 238 13.82 -10.90 -0.06
C GLN A 238 13.30 -12.14 -0.79
N GLU A 239 12.29 -12.83 -0.26
CA GLU A 239 11.66 -13.98 -0.92
C GLU A 239 11.04 -13.59 -2.27
N LEU A 240 10.33 -12.46 -2.35
CA LEU A 240 9.73 -11.97 -3.59
C LEU A 240 10.79 -11.58 -4.62
N LEU A 241 11.86 -10.92 -4.18
CA LEU A 241 12.98 -10.54 -5.05
C LEU A 241 13.69 -11.78 -5.60
N ASN A 242 13.92 -12.77 -4.75
CA ASN A 242 14.50 -14.06 -5.17
C ASN A 242 13.56 -14.84 -6.12
N ALA A 243 12.26 -14.58 -6.05
CA ALA A 243 11.28 -15.14 -6.99
C ALA A 243 11.23 -14.42 -8.36
N GLY A 244 12.13 -13.46 -8.61
CA GLY A 244 12.32 -12.84 -9.92
C GLY A 244 11.71 -11.45 -10.10
N ILE A 245 11.41 -10.74 -9.01
CA ILE A 245 11.04 -9.32 -9.11
C ILE A 245 12.29 -8.52 -9.40
N SER A 246 12.41 -8.00 -10.63
CA SER A 246 13.51 -7.10 -10.98
C SER A 246 13.38 -5.77 -10.24
N ILE A 247 14.43 -5.35 -9.56
CA ILE A 247 14.51 -4.05 -8.89
C ILE A 247 15.61 -3.17 -9.44
N ALA A 248 16.69 -3.76 -9.95
CA ALA A 248 17.88 -3.03 -10.41
C ALA A 248 17.58 -2.12 -11.61
N GLU A 249 16.65 -2.53 -12.46
CA GLU A 249 16.25 -1.82 -13.68
C GLU A 249 14.93 -1.07 -13.53
N ASN A 250 14.21 -1.29 -12.43
CA ASN A 250 12.92 -0.70 -12.17
C ASN A 250 13.03 0.50 -11.22
N MET A 251 12.01 1.34 -11.25
CA MET A 251 11.76 2.28 -10.17
C MET A 251 11.01 1.60 -9.05
N ASN A 252 11.30 1.96 -7.79
CA ASN A 252 10.73 1.31 -6.64
C ASN A 252 10.22 2.36 -5.65
N LEU A 253 8.95 2.23 -5.28
CA LEU A 253 8.25 3.05 -4.31
C LEU A 253 7.78 2.15 -3.18
N MET A 254 7.98 2.55 -1.93
CA MET A 254 7.45 1.85 -0.76
C MET A 254 6.57 2.81 0.02
N ILE A 255 5.36 2.39 0.38
CA ILE A 255 4.40 3.17 1.15
C ILE A 255 4.10 2.40 2.44
N PHE A 256 4.62 2.90 3.54
CA PHE A 256 4.57 2.22 4.83
C PHE A 256 4.37 3.20 5.99
N GLY A 257 3.78 2.72 7.06
CA GLY A 257 3.62 3.49 8.29
C GLY A 257 4.94 4.11 8.77
N SER A 258 4.87 5.32 9.31
CA SER A 258 6.05 6.11 9.71
C SER A 258 6.97 5.40 10.72
N ALA A 259 6.43 4.52 11.54
CA ALA A 259 7.22 3.72 12.48
C ALA A 259 8.25 2.82 11.79
N HIS A 260 7.96 2.36 10.56
CA HIS A 260 8.82 1.49 9.75
C HIS A 260 9.91 2.26 9.00
N GLY A 261 9.73 3.59 8.85
CA GLY A 261 10.65 4.49 8.15
C GLY A 261 11.60 5.28 9.09
N ASN A 262 11.62 4.99 10.38
CA ASN A 262 12.41 5.73 11.35
C ASN A 262 13.93 5.50 11.18
N PRO A 263 14.73 6.48 10.72
CA PRO A 263 16.14 6.31 10.47
C PRO A 263 16.99 6.13 11.74
N TYR A 264 16.45 6.45 12.92
CA TYR A 264 17.12 6.28 14.22
C TYR A 264 16.93 4.89 14.82
N ASN A 265 15.97 4.13 14.34
CA ASN A 265 15.68 2.80 14.85
C ASN A 265 16.39 1.75 13.98
N GLU A 266 17.53 1.23 14.44
CA GLU A 266 18.29 0.19 13.75
C GLU A 266 17.51 -1.10 13.47
N LYS A 267 16.39 -1.32 14.16
CA LYS A 267 15.55 -2.50 14.00
C LYS A 267 14.45 -2.29 12.96
N CYS A 268 14.16 -1.05 12.55
CA CYS A 268 13.09 -0.75 11.62
C CYS A 268 13.38 -1.23 10.19
N LEU A 269 12.34 -1.31 9.38
CA LEU A 269 12.40 -1.77 8.00
C LEU A 269 13.34 -0.91 7.14
N TYR A 270 13.24 0.43 7.27
CA TYR A 270 14.12 1.35 6.56
C TYR A 270 15.59 1.02 6.80
N HIS A 271 15.97 0.82 8.07
CA HIS A 271 17.37 0.54 8.44
C HIS A 271 17.86 -0.78 7.82
N LYS A 272 17.03 -1.82 7.86
CA LYS A 272 17.34 -3.10 7.24
C LYS A 272 17.51 -2.96 5.72
N LEU A 273 16.61 -2.25 5.06
CA LEU A 273 16.65 -2.04 3.61
C LEU A 273 17.87 -1.23 3.18
N ASN A 274 18.26 -0.22 3.96
CA ASN A 274 19.35 0.68 3.58
C ASN A 274 20.74 0.21 3.98
N TYR A 275 20.87 -0.61 5.03
CA TYR A 275 22.19 -0.93 5.61
C TYR A 275 22.53 -2.42 5.69
N ALA A 276 21.55 -3.34 5.59
CA ALA A 276 21.87 -4.77 5.62
C ALA A 276 22.71 -5.17 4.40
N ASP A 277 23.69 -6.06 4.60
CA ASP A 277 24.64 -6.46 3.57
C ASP A 277 23.97 -7.22 2.41
N ASP A 278 22.93 -7.98 2.71
CA ASP A 278 22.10 -8.73 1.76
C ASP A 278 20.97 -7.91 1.15
N SER A 279 20.85 -6.62 1.50
CA SER A 279 19.81 -5.77 0.94
C SER A 279 20.12 -5.35 -0.49
N PRO A 280 19.19 -5.55 -1.44
CA PRO A 280 19.31 -5.06 -2.80
C PRO A 280 19.28 -3.53 -2.89
N PHE A 281 18.78 -2.88 -1.82
CA PHE A 281 18.70 -1.42 -1.71
C PHE A 281 19.78 -0.81 -0.80
N LYS A 282 20.83 -1.56 -0.47
CA LYS A 282 21.90 -1.06 0.41
C LYS A 282 22.44 0.28 -0.11
N ASN A 283 22.40 1.30 0.75
CA ASN A 283 22.77 2.70 0.46
C ASN A 283 21.98 3.36 -0.70
N LYS A 284 20.80 2.80 -1.04
CA LYS A 284 19.97 3.28 -2.15
C LYS A 284 18.56 3.67 -1.73
N VAL A 285 18.25 3.64 -0.43
CA VAL A 285 16.94 4.07 0.07
C VAL A 285 16.93 5.58 0.28
N LYS A 286 15.94 6.24 -0.29
CA LYS A 286 15.64 7.66 -0.11
C LYS A 286 14.34 7.81 0.65
N ILE A 287 14.30 8.66 1.67
CA ILE A 287 13.10 8.90 2.47
C ILE A 287 12.29 10.02 1.84
N PHE A 288 11.00 9.77 1.69
CA PHE A 288 9.95 10.76 1.49
C PHE A 288 9.14 10.77 2.78
N ALA A 289 9.29 11.84 3.53
CA ALA A 289 8.77 11.90 4.88
C ALA A 289 7.48 12.72 4.94
N ASN A 290 6.39 12.17 5.49
CA ASN A 290 5.11 12.85 5.62
C ASN A 290 4.92 13.46 7.02
N VAL A 291 4.44 14.70 7.04
CA VAL A 291 4.05 15.46 8.24
C VAL A 291 2.57 15.81 8.13
N TYR A 292 1.81 15.52 9.18
CA TYR A 292 0.37 15.71 9.21
C TYR A 292 0.02 16.79 10.23
N ILE A 293 -0.66 17.85 9.78
CA ILE A 293 -1.06 18.98 10.61
C ILE A 293 -2.58 18.96 10.72
N SER A 294 -3.08 18.48 11.85
CA SER A 294 -4.52 18.42 12.13
C SER A 294 -5.35 17.71 11.04
N CYS A 295 -4.86 16.60 10.48
CA CYS A 295 -5.56 15.85 9.45
C CYS A 295 -6.65 14.93 10.01
N LEU A 296 -7.64 14.60 9.17
CA LEU A 296 -8.62 13.56 9.47
C LEU A 296 -8.07 12.20 9.10
N SER A 297 -8.04 11.29 10.06
CA SER A 297 -7.80 9.87 9.83
C SER A 297 -9.10 9.08 10.01
N TYR A 298 -9.34 8.08 9.18
CA TYR A 298 -10.47 7.18 9.28
C TYR A 298 -10.00 5.87 9.88
N GLY A 299 -10.42 5.59 11.13
CA GLY A 299 -10.19 4.27 11.72
C GLY A 299 -10.93 3.19 10.90
N SER A 300 -10.27 2.07 10.68
CA SER A 300 -10.68 0.99 9.78
C SER A 300 -12.01 0.32 10.09
N TYR A 301 -12.64 0.59 11.22
CA TYR A 301 -13.76 -0.23 11.73
C TYR A 301 -15.04 0.51 12.14
N ASN A 302 -14.97 1.78 12.42
CA ASN A 302 -16.15 2.58 12.71
C ASN A 302 -15.85 3.99 12.23
N ALA A 303 -16.59 4.50 11.30
CA ALA A 303 -16.48 5.80 10.62
C ALA A 303 -16.35 7.06 11.55
N LYS A 304 -15.71 6.93 12.68
CA LYS A 304 -15.32 8.04 13.55
C LYS A 304 -14.01 8.62 13.03
N SER A 305 -14.12 9.80 12.46
CA SER A 305 -12.95 10.60 12.11
C SER A 305 -12.14 10.91 13.38
N ILE A 306 -10.90 10.44 13.42
CA ILE A 306 -9.93 10.85 14.44
C ILE A 306 -9.25 12.11 13.90
N VAL A 307 -9.30 13.20 14.65
CA VAL A 307 -8.52 14.40 14.33
C VAL A 307 -7.11 14.18 14.86
N LEU A 308 -6.16 14.09 13.97
CA LEU A 308 -4.74 14.09 14.32
C LEU A 308 -4.31 15.54 14.53
N GLU A 309 -3.96 15.95 15.74
CA GLU A 309 -3.59 17.35 16.02
C GLU A 309 -2.30 17.76 15.35
N THR A 310 -1.27 16.97 15.48
CA THR A 310 -0.04 17.07 14.68
C THR A 310 0.73 15.78 14.87
N VAL A 311 0.96 15.06 13.79
CA VAL A 311 1.77 13.85 13.83
C VAL A 311 3.08 14.14 13.11
N GLY A 312 4.15 14.21 13.88
CA GLY A 312 5.51 14.24 13.34
C GLY A 312 5.90 12.87 12.80
N LEU A 313 6.98 12.86 12.05
CA LEU A 313 7.57 11.66 11.43
C LEU A 313 7.92 10.55 12.39
N TYR A 314 8.20 10.90 13.61
CA TYR A 314 8.82 10.07 14.62
C TYR A 314 8.09 10.29 15.92
N TYR A 315 7.46 9.29 16.46
CA TYR A 315 6.61 9.40 17.63
C TYR A 315 7.44 9.78 18.89
N GLY A 316 7.44 11.05 19.24
CA GLY A 316 7.67 11.51 20.60
C GLY A 316 9.13 11.78 21.02
N SER A 317 10.08 11.81 20.09
CA SER A 317 11.44 12.24 20.45
C SER A 317 11.55 13.78 20.46
N LYS A 318 12.54 14.30 21.17
CA LYS A 318 12.84 15.73 21.18
C LYS A 318 13.30 16.22 19.81
N GLU A 319 14.00 15.35 19.11
CA GLU A 319 14.51 15.54 17.76
C GLU A 319 13.36 15.66 16.75
N ASP A 320 12.30 14.86 16.91
CA ASP A 320 11.11 14.92 16.06
C ASP A 320 10.41 16.26 16.13
N LYS A 321 10.30 16.77 17.34
CA LYS A 321 9.71 18.09 17.56
C LYS A 321 10.53 19.18 16.89
N GLN A 322 11.87 19.09 16.97
CA GLN A 322 12.77 20.05 16.32
C GLN A 322 12.65 19.99 14.80
N ILE A 323 12.55 18.77 14.21
CA ILE A 323 12.32 18.60 12.77
C ILE A 323 10.97 19.18 12.36
N LEU A 324 9.91 18.89 13.13
CA LEU A 324 8.59 19.41 12.88
C LEU A 324 8.57 20.96 12.94
N ASP A 325 9.15 21.55 13.96
CA ASP A 325 9.25 22.99 14.13
C ASP A 325 10.03 23.63 12.95
N LEU A 326 11.07 22.98 12.47
CA LEU A 326 11.85 23.41 11.30
C LEU A 326 11.00 23.38 10.03
N VAL A 327 10.24 22.30 9.79
CA VAL A 327 9.34 22.17 8.65
C VAL A 327 8.26 23.24 8.71
N LEU A 328 7.59 23.41 9.84
CA LEU A 328 6.51 24.39 10.02
C LEU A 328 6.98 25.84 9.94
N LYS A 329 8.21 26.12 10.32
CA LYS A 329 8.81 27.45 10.18
C LYS A 329 8.99 27.86 8.73
N ASN A 330 9.34 26.89 7.87
CA ASN A 330 9.66 27.15 6.48
C ASN A 330 8.47 26.96 5.53
N TYR A 331 7.46 26.17 5.92
CA TYR A 331 6.31 25.86 5.09
C TYR A 331 5.02 26.12 5.85
N LYS A 332 4.37 27.25 5.53
CA LYS A 332 3.04 27.57 6.06
C LYS A 332 1.97 27.06 5.09
N PRO A 333 0.92 26.38 5.60
CA PRO A 333 -0.20 25.96 4.77
C PRO A 333 -0.94 27.18 4.22
N GLU A 334 -1.09 27.22 2.89
CA GLU A 334 -1.86 28.26 2.22
C GLU A 334 -3.33 27.84 1.99
N ILE A 335 -3.60 26.52 1.97
CA ILE A 335 -4.91 25.98 1.59
C ILE A 335 -5.29 24.84 2.53
N GLU A 336 -6.54 24.86 3.02
CA GLU A 336 -7.12 23.78 3.81
C GLU A 336 -7.38 22.53 2.96
N ASN A 337 -7.31 21.33 3.54
CA ASN A 337 -7.52 20.04 2.88
C ASN A 337 -6.57 19.72 1.73
N SER A 338 -5.35 20.16 1.84
CA SER A 338 -4.35 19.94 0.79
C SER A 338 -3.10 19.26 1.32
N PHE A 339 -2.24 18.92 0.42
CA PHE A 339 -0.88 18.54 0.72
C PHE A 339 0.07 19.33 -0.19
N THR A 340 1.30 19.52 0.27
CA THR A 340 2.38 20.10 -0.51
C THR A 340 3.58 19.18 -0.45
N ILE A 341 4.22 18.92 -1.60
CA ILE A 341 5.47 18.17 -1.68
C ILE A 341 6.61 19.14 -1.94
N VAL A 342 7.62 19.10 -1.10
CA VAL A 342 8.80 19.95 -1.23
C VAL A 342 10.07 19.13 -1.15
N ARG A 343 11.07 19.49 -1.95
CA ARG A 343 12.40 18.90 -1.82
C ARG A 343 13.04 19.36 -0.52
N ASN A 344 13.76 18.47 0.14
CA ASN A 344 14.54 18.86 1.32
C ASN A 344 15.74 19.72 0.89
N THR A 345 15.63 21.00 1.19
CA THR A 345 16.71 21.99 0.98
C THR A 345 17.19 22.58 2.30
N PHE A 346 16.77 21.99 3.43
CA PHE A 346 17.14 22.49 4.73
C PHE A 346 18.63 22.26 4.99
N GLN A 347 19.33 23.34 5.30
CA GLN A 347 20.60 23.27 6.00
C GLN A 347 20.31 23.21 7.49
N SER A 348 20.51 22.05 8.10
CA SER A 348 20.21 21.81 9.51
C SER A 348 21.38 21.10 10.18
N ASP A 349 21.63 21.48 11.43
CA ASP A 349 22.55 20.75 12.33
C ASP A 349 21.97 19.40 12.77
N LEU A 350 20.74 19.07 12.38
CA LEU A 350 20.07 17.81 12.69
C LEU A 350 20.46 16.75 11.66
N LYS A 351 21.33 15.82 12.08
CA LYS A 351 21.96 14.78 11.23
C LYS A 351 21.01 13.96 10.37
N ASP A 352 19.74 13.87 10.74
CA ASP A 352 18.79 12.97 10.07
C ASP A 352 17.86 13.68 9.11
N VAL A 353 17.81 14.99 9.16
CA VAL A 353 17.13 15.80 8.13
C VAL A 353 17.77 15.57 6.77
N ASP A 354 19.10 15.36 6.73
CA ASP A 354 19.84 15.12 5.49
C ASP A 354 19.46 13.79 4.80
N LYS A 355 18.86 12.85 5.54
CA LYS A 355 18.42 11.56 4.98
C LYS A 355 17.09 11.67 4.24
N VAL A 356 16.32 12.72 4.50
CA VAL A 356 15.03 12.97 3.89
C VAL A 356 15.23 13.67 2.55
N LEU A 357 14.71 13.08 1.48
CA LEU A 357 14.80 13.67 0.15
C LEU A 357 13.65 14.63 -0.13
N TYR A 358 12.44 14.26 0.31
CA TYR A 358 11.22 15.06 0.14
C TYR A 358 10.41 15.09 1.42
N TRP A 359 9.67 16.21 1.60
CA TRP A 359 8.68 16.39 2.63
C TRP A 359 7.29 16.46 2.02
N GLY A 360 6.39 15.61 2.47
CA GLY A 360 4.97 15.73 2.22
C GLY A 360 4.30 16.40 3.41
N ILE A 361 3.71 17.56 3.23
CA ILE A 361 3.08 18.31 4.29
C ILE A 361 1.57 18.30 4.06
N HIS A 362 0.84 17.65 4.95
CA HIS A 362 -0.61 17.49 4.88
C HIS A 362 -1.31 18.42 5.86
N TYR A 363 -2.38 19.03 5.42
CA TYR A 363 -3.11 20.06 6.19
C TYR A 363 -4.55 19.68 6.46
N LYS A 364 -5.07 20.18 7.58
CA LYS A 364 -6.43 19.95 8.05
C LYS A 364 -7.50 20.49 7.12
N VAL A 365 -8.60 19.74 7.14
CA VAL A 365 -9.98 20.18 6.92
C VAL A 365 -10.44 20.99 8.13
N LYS A 366 -10.91 22.22 7.97
CA LYS A 366 -11.78 22.86 8.94
C LYS A 366 -13.18 22.31 8.89
#